data_73fa3b0a625e0702cec73c5093377657
#
_entry.id   73fa3b0a625e0702cec73c5093377657
#
_cell.length_a   1.000
_cell.length_b   1.000
_cell.length_c   1.000
_cell.angle_alpha   90.00
_cell.angle_beta   90.00
_cell.angle_gamma   90.00
#
_symmetry.space_group_name_H-M   'P 1'
#
loop_
_entity.id
_entity.type
_entity.pdbx_description
1 polymer ?
#
loop_
_entity_poly.entity_id
_entity_poly.type
_entity_poly.pdbx_seq_one_letter_code
_entity_poly.pdbx_strand_id
1 'polypeptide(L)'
;MRFAEELSRSAHTNYHNTKRKDTFMKQRLKAYRSTNRLVGWMTSLLLLLCIPAACALSQDKGQKTIAILYFENNSVVDKDKLDPLKKGLADMLITEMSKIKSLKVVERQRIQSVVEELNLGETDLVDKNTSQKMGKLLGAKVLLFGGFSNLFGDKLRIDARIVAVETGVTLKAEEETGDLDQFLPMLKSLVKKISDDLEVKLSKTEEEQLESANEGKFSGYVTYAQALNLEDNGRKFEKSGKRSDAITMYENARTMYQKAWDESSGYEPAKQKVEELTALVAKMKKESK
;
A
#
# COMPACT_ATOMS: atom_id res chain seq x y z
N MET A 1 31.97 -66.46 77.37
CA MET A 1 32.17 -66.69 75.91
C MET A 1 31.06 -66.17 75.04
N ARG A 2 29.79 -66.09 75.46
CA ARG A 2 28.64 -65.64 74.61
C ARG A 2 28.65 -64.13 74.26
N PHE A 3 29.13 -63.26 75.11
CA PHE A 3 29.14 -61.77 74.95
C PHE A 3 30.08 -61.29 73.83
N ALA A 4 31.21 -61.98 73.61
CA ALA A 4 32.14 -61.59 72.55
C ALA A 4 31.62 -61.94 71.12
N GLU A 5 30.83 -63.02 70.99
CA GLU A 5 30.21 -63.40 69.68
C GLU A 5 29.07 -62.46 69.27
N GLU A 6 28.26 -61.91 70.18
CA GLU A 6 27.22 -60.95 69.88
C GLU A 6 27.80 -59.60 69.42
N LEU A 7 28.90 -59.13 70.04
CA LEU A 7 29.58 -57.91 69.60
C LEU A 7 30.23 -58.06 68.23
N SER A 8 30.79 -59.20 67.89
CA SER A 8 31.35 -59.48 66.58
C SER A 8 30.28 -59.52 65.49
N ARG A 9 29.11 -60.17 65.76
CA ARG A 9 28.00 -60.17 64.84
C ARG A 9 27.37 -58.81 64.62
N SER A 10 27.26 -58.01 65.69
CA SER A 10 26.77 -56.64 65.61
C SER A 10 27.70 -55.73 64.81
N ALA A 11 28.99 -55.83 64.97
CA ALA A 11 30.00 -55.08 64.22
C ALA A 11 30.01 -55.47 62.71
N HIS A 12 29.85 -56.75 62.39
CA HIS A 12 29.86 -57.25 61.05
C HIS A 12 28.58 -56.78 60.29
N THR A 13 27.42 -56.77 60.97
CA THR A 13 26.15 -56.32 60.39
C THR A 13 26.16 -54.79 60.14
N ASN A 14 26.74 -54.02 61.04
CA ASN A 14 26.91 -52.57 60.87
C ASN A 14 27.88 -52.22 59.74
N TYR A 15 28.97 -52.94 59.56
CA TYR A 15 29.92 -52.75 58.48
C TYR A 15 29.30 -53.03 57.10
N HIS A 16 28.54 -54.08 56.97
CA HIS A 16 27.82 -54.37 55.72
C HIS A 16 26.73 -53.39 55.37
N ASN A 17 26.02 -52.84 56.37
CA ASN A 17 25.00 -51.83 56.18
C ASN A 17 25.62 -50.47 55.78
N THR A 18 26.73 -50.09 56.32
CA THR A 18 27.45 -48.86 55.95
C THR A 18 28.00 -48.95 54.53
N LYS A 19 28.61 -50.07 54.15
CA LYS A 19 29.12 -50.28 52.80
C LYS A 19 28.00 -50.29 51.74
N ARG A 20 26.80 -50.80 52.06
CA ARG A 20 25.62 -50.83 51.19
C ARG A 20 25.06 -49.42 50.99
N LYS A 21 25.07 -48.59 52.05
CA LYS A 21 24.64 -47.17 51.96
C LYS A 21 25.59 -46.33 51.10
N ASP A 22 26.88 -46.54 51.22
CA ASP A 22 27.87 -45.84 50.43
C ASP A 22 27.83 -46.19 48.96
N THR A 23 27.56 -47.46 48.64
CA THR A 23 27.39 -47.90 47.24
C THR A 23 26.12 -47.33 46.62
N PHE A 24 25.03 -47.28 47.38
CA PHE A 24 23.78 -46.71 46.95
C PHE A 24 23.84 -45.20 46.74
N MET A 25 24.54 -44.47 47.62
CA MET A 25 24.84 -43.05 47.48
C MET A 25 25.68 -42.75 46.23
N LYS A 26 26.74 -43.53 46.00
CA LYS A 26 27.57 -43.36 44.81
C LYS A 26 26.83 -43.62 43.49
N GLN A 27 25.91 -44.59 43.49
CA GLN A 27 25.04 -44.81 42.31
C GLN A 27 24.08 -43.67 42.09
N ARG A 28 23.43 -43.11 43.13
CA ARG A 28 22.56 -41.94 43.02
C ARG A 28 23.31 -40.70 42.57
N LEU A 29 24.51 -40.45 43.04
CA LEU A 29 25.32 -39.31 42.60
C LEU A 29 25.79 -39.47 41.15
N LYS A 30 26.02 -40.69 40.68
CA LYS A 30 26.36 -40.96 39.27
C LYS A 30 25.13 -40.74 38.36
N ALA A 31 23.94 -41.14 38.76
CA ALA A 31 22.70 -40.91 38.06
C ALA A 31 22.37 -39.42 38.01
N TYR A 32 22.54 -38.68 39.12
CA TYR A 32 22.30 -37.23 39.18
C TYR A 32 23.26 -36.42 38.28
N ARG A 33 24.55 -36.84 38.20
CA ARG A 33 25.51 -36.21 37.27
C ARG A 33 25.18 -36.50 35.78
N SER A 34 24.62 -37.66 35.47
CA SER A 34 24.22 -38.01 34.10
C SER A 34 22.99 -37.21 33.62
N THR A 35 22.00 -37.02 34.51
CA THR A 35 20.79 -36.25 34.17
C THR A 35 21.05 -34.76 34.00
N ASN A 36 21.95 -34.18 34.81
CA ASN A 36 22.29 -32.75 34.67
C ASN A 36 23.12 -32.45 33.39
N ARG A 37 23.86 -33.43 32.84
CA ARG A 37 24.53 -33.26 31.54
C ARG A 37 23.53 -33.24 30.38
N LEU A 38 22.50 -34.06 30.43
CA LEU A 38 21.41 -34.07 29.38
C LEU A 38 20.54 -32.83 29.47
N VAL A 39 20.18 -32.35 30.67
CA VAL A 39 19.41 -31.14 30.88
C VAL A 39 20.20 -29.91 30.42
N GLY A 40 21.49 -29.83 30.70
CA GLY A 40 22.35 -28.74 30.24
C GLY A 40 22.47 -28.64 28.71
N TRP A 41 22.49 -29.77 28.01
CA TRP A 41 22.51 -29.80 26.55
C TRP A 41 21.15 -29.45 25.93
N MET A 42 20.04 -29.86 26.53
CA MET A 42 18.70 -29.51 26.10
C MET A 42 18.39 -28.01 26.31
N THR A 43 18.81 -27.41 27.41
CA THR A 43 18.63 -25.96 27.66
C THR A 43 19.51 -25.11 26.72
N SER A 44 20.73 -25.57 26.39
CA SER A 44 21.60 -24.88 25.43
C SER A 44 21.09 -24.99 24.01
N LEU A 45 20.45 -26.11 23.60
CA LEU A 45 19.85 -26.30 22.30
C LEU A 45 18.55 -25.49 22.16
N LEU A 46 17.77 -25.31 23.24
CA LEU A 46 16.54 -24.51 23.24
C LEU A 46 16.86 -22.99 23.14
N LEU A 47 17.98 -22.53 23.72
CA LEU A 47 18.41 -21.14 23.60
C LEU A 47 18.93 -20.80 22.19
N LEU A 48 19.48 -21.78 21.47
CA LEU A 48 19.95 -21.57 20.10
C LEU A 48 18.80 -21.54 19.05
N LEU A 49 17.64 -22.13 19.35
CA LEU A 49 16.46 -22.11 18.47
C LEU A 49 15.60 -20.84 18.63
N CYS A 50 15.77 -20.06 19.69
CA CYS A 50 15.00 -18.81 19.91
C CYS A 50 15.60 -17.56 19.26
N ILE A 51 16.80 -17.63 18.67
CA ILE A 51 17.47 -16.46 18.10
C ILE A 51 17.03 -16.10 16.66
N PRO A 52 16.53 -17.00 15.79
CA PRO A 52 16.14 -16.58 14.46
C PRO A 52 14.72 -15.97 14.35
N ALA A 53 13.85 -16.11 15.36
CA ALA A 53 12.49 -15.56 15.28
C ALA A 53 12.42 -14.05 15.59
N ALA A 54 13.41 -13.48 16.28
CA ALA A 54 13.47 -12.05 16.59
C ALA A 54 14.03 -11.21 15.43
N CYS A 55 14.67 -11.82 14.43
CA CYS A 55 15.28 -11.12 13.30
C CYS A 55 14.36 -11.04 12.06
N ALA A 56 13.18 -11.67 12.08
CA ALA A 56 12.24 -11.67 10.96
C ALA A 56 11.12 -10.62 11.10
N LEU A 57 11.09 -9.83 12.17
CA LEU A 57 10.37 -8.57 12.22
C LEU A 57 11.27 -7.48 11.65
N SER A 58 11.60 -7.60 10.36
CA SER A 58 11.93 -6.44 9.55
C SER A 58 10.68 -5.57 9.57
N GLN A 59 10.57 -4.69 10.55
CA GLN A 59 9.72 -3.54 10.44
C GLN A 59 10.16 -2.86 9.16
N ASP A 60 9.31 -2.89 8.16
CA ASP A 60 9.39 -2.08 6.96
C ASP A 60 9.39 -0.61 7.42
N LYS A 61 10.59 -0.18 7.87
CA LYS A 61 10.86 1.18 8.31
C LYS A 61 10.95 2.02 7.04
N GLY A 62 9.81 2.43 6.51
CA GLY A 62 10.02 3.53 5.67
C GLY A 62 8.95 3.92 4.68
N GLN A 63 8.30 3.04 3.98
CA GLN A 63 7.33 3.47 2.99
C GLN A 63 5.94 3.68 3.61
N LYS A 64 5.45 4.92 3.57
CA LYS A 64 4.06 5.22 3.94
C LYS A 64 3.17 4.77 2.78
N THR A 65 2.25 3.83 3.04
CA THR A 65 1.27 3.40 2.03
C THR A 65 0.12 4.37 2.01
N ILE A 66 -0.11 5.01 0.84
CA ILE A 66 -1.17 5.98 0.60
C ILE A 66 -2.12 5.48 -0.48
N ALA A 67 -3.42 5.64 -0.26
CA ALA A 67 -4.45 5.47 -1.27
C ALA A 67 -5.10 6.82 -1.58
N ILE A 68 -5.20 7.14 -2.85
CA ILE A 68 -5.76 8.40 -3.35
C ILE A 68 -7.15 8.09 -3.92
N LEU A 69 -8.18 8.52 -3.22
CA LEU A 69 -9.56 8.31 -3.63
C LEU A 69 -10.00 9.36 -4.67
N TYR A 70 -11.15 9.15 -5.27
CA TYR A 70 -11.70 10.09 -6.26
C TYR A 70 -12.04 11.42 -5.59
N PHE A 71 -11.94 12.49 -6.37
CA PHE A 71 -12.24 13.84 -5.95
C PHE A 71 -13.68 14.20 -6.27
N GLU A 72 -14.28 15.08 -5.50
CA GLU A 72 -15.61 15.61 -5.77
C GLU A 72 -15.53 16.80 -6.72
N ASN A 73 -16.46 16.86 -7.67
CA ASN A 73 -16.61 18.00 -8.56
C ASN A 73 -17.61 19.00 -7.97
N ASN A 74 -17.10 20.04 -7.35
CA ASN A 74 -17.84 21.16 -6.76
C ASN A 74 -17.94 22.36 -7.70
N SER A 75 -17.65 22.19 -8.99
CA SER A 75 -17.67 23.26 -9.98
C SER A 75 -19.08 23.80 -10.19
N VAL A 76 -19.18 25.10 -10.36
CA VAL A 76 -20.40 25.82 -10.73
C VAL A 76 -20.47 25.98 -12.25
N VAL A 77 -19.32 26.26 -12.86
CA VAL A 77 -19.18 26.42 -14.31
C VAL A 77 -18.66 25.12 -14.93
N ASP A 78 -19.19 24.77 -16.08
CA ASP A 78 -18.80 23.56 -16.87
C ASP A 78 -18.80 22.25 -16.08
N LYS A 79 -19.66 22.10 -15.06
CA LYS A 79 -19.67 20.96 -14.16
C LYS A 79 -19.63 19.62 -14.90
N ASP A 80 -20.51 19.42 -15.90
CA ASP A 80 -20.59 18.14 -16.62
C ASP A 80 -19.34 17.86 -17.46
N LYS A 81 -18.71 18.90 -18.01
CA LYS A 81 -17.45 18.76 -18.77
C LYS A 81 -16.29 18.36 -17.86
N LEU A 82 -16.31 18.84 -16.61
CA LEU A 82 -15.26 18.61 -15.63
C LEU A 82 -15.49 17.33 -14.79
N ASP A 83 -16.67 16.73 -14.87
CA ASP A 83 -17.01 15.52 -14.10
C ASP A 83 -16.01 14.37 -14.29
N PRO A 84 -15.44 14.10 -15.47
CA PRO A 84 -14.39 13.10 -15.64
C PRO A 84 -13.15 13.32 -14.77
N LEU A 85 -12.86 14.58 -14.41
CA LEU A 85 -11.71 14.91 -13.55
C LEU A 85 -11.82 14.32 -12.15
N LYS A 86 -12.99 13.91 -11.68
CA LYS A 86 -13.12 13.20 -10.37
C LYS A 86 -12.17 12.02 -10.27
N LYS A 87 -12.09 11.21 -11.31
CA LYS A 87 -11.15 10.08 -11.42
C LYS A 87 -9.80 10.51 -12.01
N GLY A 88 -9.84 11.41 -12.99
CA GLY A 88 -8.65 11.89 -13.67
C GLY A 88 -7.65 12.54 -12.73
N LEU A 89 -8.10 13.42 -11.83
CA LEU A 89 -7.25 14.08 -10.84
C LEU A 89 -6.62 13.08 -9.90
N ALA A 90 -7.38 12.09 -9.41
CA ALA A 90 -6.85 11.03 -8.57
C ALA A 90 -5.77 10.21 -9.30
N ASP A 91 -6.01 9.83 -10.54
CA ASP A 91 -5.06 9.08 -11.37
C ASP A 91 -3.76 9.87 -11.64
N MET A 92 -3.88 11.16 -11.93
CA MET A 92 -2.72 12.04 -12.13
C MET A 92 -1.92 12.20 -10.83
N LEU A 93 -2.59 12.35 -9.67
CA LEU A 93 -1.93 12.38 -8.37
C LEU A 93 -1.25 11.06 -8.05
N ILE A 94 -1.89 9.91 -8.32
CA ILE A 94 -1.29 8.57 -8.20
C ILE A 94 -0.01 8.51 -9.02
N THR A 95 -0.07 8.96 -10.28
CA THR A 95 1.07 8.95 -11.19
C THR A 95 2.23 9.80 -10.67
N GLU A 96 1.97 11.04 -10.25
CA GLU A 96 3.01 11.94 -9.75
C GLU A 96 3.60 11.44 -8.43
N MET A 97 2.76 11.00 -7.48
CA MET A 97 3.23 10.49 -6.19
C MET A 97 3.94 9.13 -6.29
N SER A 98 3.65 8.32 -7.30
CA SER A 98 4.34 7.04 -7.54
C SER A 98 5.81 7.22 -7.96
N LYS A 99 6.21 8.42 -8.40
CA LYS A 99 7.61 8.75 -8.71
C LYS A 99 8.45 8.91 -7.44
N ILE A 100 7.82 9.07 -6.27
CA ILE A 100 8.47 9.28 -4.97
C ILE A 100 8.78 7.92 -4.34
N LYS A 101 10.05 7.53 -4.28
CA LYS A 101 10.51 6.20 -3.85
C LYS A 101 10.16 5.85 -2.42
N SER A 102 10.04 6.83 -1.55
CA SER A 102 9.69 6.65 -0.13
C SER A 102 8.18 6.50 0.13
N LEU A 103 7.35 6.66 -0.90
CA LEU A 103 5.92 6.38 -0.86
C LEU A 103 5.59 5.05 -1.52
N LYS A 104 4.60 4.35 -0.96
CA LYS A 104 3.93 3.23 -1.61
C LYS A 104 2.52 3.67 -1.96
N VAL A 105 2.30 3.99 -3.22
CA VAL A 105 1.00 4.46 -3.70
C VAL A 105 0.15 3.27 -4.15
N VAL A 106 -1.11 3.24 -3.73
CA VAL A 106 -2.05 2.19 -4.15
C VAL A 106 -2.53 2.49 -5.56
N GLU A 107 -2.41 1.50 -6.44
CA GLU A 107 -2.82 1.58 -7.84
C GLU A 107 -4.32 1.90 -7.99
N ARG A 108 -4.67 2.77 -8.93
CA ARG A 108 -6.05 3.19 -9.22
C ARG A 108 -6.99 1.99 -9.45
N GLN A 109 -6.53 0.98 -10.17
CA GLN A 109 -7.32 -0.21 -10.46
C GLN A 109 -7.70 -0.98 -9.19
N ARG A 110 -6.82 -1.01 -8.19
CA ARG A 110 -7.12 -1.63 -6.90
C ARG A 110 -8.17 -0.83 -6.14
N ILE A 111 -8.09 0.50 -6.20
CA ILE A 111 -9.10 1.39 -5.60
C ILE A 111 -10.45 1.15 -6.27
N GLN A 112 -10.51 1.15 -7.61
CA GLN A 112 -11.72 0.89 -8.37
C GLN A 112 -12.35 -0.47 -8.02
N SER A 113 -11.54 -1.53 -7.88
CA SER A 113 -12.03 -2.86 -7.51
C SER A 113 -12.68 -2.86 -6.13
N VAL A 114 -12.11 -2.15 -5.15
CA VAL A 114 -12.68 -2.05 -3.79
C VAL A 114 -13.97 -1.21 -3.80
N VAL A 115 -14.03 -0.13 -4.59
CA VAL A 115 -15.26 0.67 -4.77
C VAL A 115 -16.39 -0.20 -5.34
N GLU A 116 -16.10 -1.00 -6.36
CA GLU A 116 -17.06 -1.92 -6.98
C GLU A 116 -17.48 -3.04 -6.00
N GLU A 117 -16.55 -3.64 -5.28
CA GLU A 117 -16.82 -4.70 -4.28
C GLU A 117 -17.73 -4.21 -3.15
N LEU A 118 -17.52 -2.99 -2.68
CA LEU A 118 -18.32 -2.37 -1.63
C LEU A 118 -19.62 -1.75 -2.14
N ASN A 119 -19.84 -1.76 -3.46
CA ASN A 119 -20.98 -1.12 -4.14
C ASN A 119 -21.16 0.35 -3.72
N LEU A 120 -20.05 1.08 -3.63
CA LEU A 120 -20.03 2.47 -3.17
C LEU A 120 -20.35 3.42 -4.33
N GLY A 121 -21.20 4.40 -4.05
CA GLY A 121 -21.34 5.59 -4.88
C GLY A 121 -20.13 6.54 -4.70
N GLU A 122 -19.99 7.47 -5.63
CA GLU A 122 -18.88 8.44 -5.57
C GLU A 122 -18.95 9.33 -4.33
N THR A 123 -20.15 9.67 -3.86
CA THR A 123 -20.38 10.46 -2.64
C THR A 123 -20.11 9.72 -1.35
N ASP A 124 -20.13 8.38 -1.36
CA ASP A 124 -19.89 7.56 -0.16
C ASP A 124 -18.41 7.54 0.24
N LEU A 125 -17.51 7.92 -0.68
CA LEU A 125 -16.06 7.86 -0.48
C LEU A 125 -15.56 8.85 0.56
N VAL A 126 -16.31 9.90 0.85
CA VAL A 126 -15.95 10.95 1.83
C VAL A 126 -16.48 10.68 3.23
N ASP A 127 -17.41 9.70 3.39
CA ASP A 127 -17.85 9.29 4.73
C ASP A 127 -16.70 8.66 5.52
N LYS A 128 -16.57 9.04 6.79
CA LYS A 128 -15.46 8.62 7.65
C LYS A 128 -15.37 7.10 7.79
N ASN A 129 -16.49 6.42 8.05
CA ASN A 129 -16.50 4.98 8.27
C ASN A 129 -16.18 4.22 6.99
N THR A 130 -16.72 4.67 5.86
CA THR A 130 -16.47 4.13 4.53
C THR A 130 -15.01 4.32 4.14
N SER A 131 -14.47 5.52 4.31
CA SER A 131 -13.06 5.81 4.05
C SER A 131 -12.12 4.92 4.86
N GLN A 132 -12.39 4.73 6.17
CA GLN A 132 -11.59 3.83 7.00
C GLN A 132 -11.66 2.37 6.53
N LYS A 133 -12.86 1.89 6.17
CA LYS A 133 -13.06 0.53 5.65
C LYS A 133 -12.29 0.34 4.35
N MET A 134 -12.38 1.28 3.43
CA MET A 134 -11.61 1.28 2.19
C MET A 134 -10.11 1.26 2.45
N GLY A 135 -9.62 2.16 3.30
CA GLY A 135 -8.20 2.23 3.64
C GLY A 135 -7.65 0.90 4.16
N LYS A 136 -8.41 0.22 5.03
CA LYS A 136 -8.05 -1.12 5.55
C LYS A 136 -8.01 -2.17 4.44
N LEU A 137 -9.01 -2.22 3.56
CA LEU A 137 -9.06 -3.17 2.43
C LEU A 137 -7.93 -2.94 1.42
N LEU A 138 -7.54 -1.67 1.24
CA LEU A 138 -6.43 -1.27 0.38
C LEU A 138 -5.05 -1.46 1.04
N GLY A 139 -5.01 -1.74 2.35
CA GLY A 139 -3.76 -1.81 3.11
C GLY A 139 -3.04 -0.46 3.20
N ALA A 140 -3.79 0.64 3.07
CA ALA A 140 -3.26 1.99 3.18
C ALA A 140 -3.16 2.41 4.65
N LYS A 141 -2.11 3.18 4.99
CA LYS A 141 -1.98 3.86 6.28
C LYS A 141 -2.63 5.24 6.25
N VAL A 142 -2.66 5.84 5.06
CA VAL A 142 -3.15 7.19 4.81
C VAL A 142 -4.07 7.17 3.60
N LEU A 143 -5.16 7.95 3.69
CA LEU A 143 -6.04 8.26 2.56
C LEU A 143 -5.86 9.71 2.16
N LEU A 144 -5.86 9.96 0.87
CA LEU A 144 -5.95 11.28 0.26
C LEU A 144 -7.25 11.35 -0.53
N PHE A 145 -8.05 12.34 -0.28
CA PHE A 145 -9.28 12.64 -1.03
C PHE A 145 -9.61 14.12 -0.91
N GLY A 146 -10.54 14.61 -1.70
CA GLY A 146 -10.89 16.01 -1.66
C GLY A 146 -11.91 16.39 -2.73
N GLY A 147 -11.81 17.61 -3.18
CA GLY A 147 -12.68 18.12 -4.23
C GLY A 147 -11.96 19.18 -5.07
N PHE A 148 -12.57 19.52 -6.17
CA PHE A 148 -12.12 20.62 -7.00
C PHE A 148 -13.32 21.47 -7.42
N SER A 149 -13.08 22.73 -7.73
CA SER A 149 -14.11 23.65 -8.17
C SER A 149 -13.57 24.64 -9.19
N ASN A 150 -14.32 24.79 -10.27
CA ASN A 150 -14.21 25.93 -11.16
C ASN A 150 -15.32 26.92 -10.78
N LEU A 151 -14.95 28.04 -10.14
CA LEU A 151 -15.93 29.01 -9.65
C LEU A 151 -16.26 30.06 -10.69
N PHE A 152 -15.25 30.56 -11.40
CA PHE A 152 -15.39 31.70 -12.32
C PHE A 152 -14.39 31.58 -13.48
N GLY A 153 -14.82 30.90 -14.57
CA GLY A 153 -14.05 30.91 -15.82
C GLY A 153 -12.72 30.14 -15.74
N ASP A 154 -11.61 30.85 -15.79
CA ASP A 154 -10.28 30.24 -16.02
C ASP A 154 -9.56 29.80 -14.77
N LYS A 155 -10.19 29.83 -13.58
CA LYS A 155 -9.56 29.44 -12.31
C LYS A 155 -10.11 28.17 -11.76
N LEU A 156 -9.19 27.30 -11.37
CA LEU A 156 -9.48 26.04 -10.68
C LEU A 156 -8.94 26.11 -9.24
N ARG A 157 -9.73 25.61 -8.30
CA ARG A 157 -9.30 25.31 -6.94
C ARG A 157 -9.36 23.82 -6.72
N ILE A 158 -8.33 23.26 -6.09
CA ILE A 158 -8.23 21.88 -5.67
C ILE A 158 -8.02 21.87 -4.16
N ASP A 159 -8.91 21.18 -3.44
CA ASP A 159 -8.81 20.95 -2.00
C ASP A 159 -8.50 19.47 -1.75
N ALA A 160 -7.49 19.17 -0.94
CA ALA A 160 -7.08 17.82 -0.61
C ALA A 160 -7.02 17.63 0.90
N ARG A 161 -7.44 16.46 1.39
CA ARG A 161 -7.41 16.08 2.81
C ARG A 161 -6.63 14.80 2.99
N ILE A 162 -5.74 14.80 3.95
CA ILE A 162 -4.93 13.67 4.36
C ILE A 162 -5.53 13.09 5.64
N VAL A 163 -5.97 11.82 5.60
CA VAL A 163 -6.66 11.18 6.72
C VAL A 163 -5.92 9.91 7.14
N ALA A 164 -5.69 9.74 8.44
CA ALA A 164 -5.15 8.50 9.00
C ALA A 164 -6.23 7.40 8.97
N VAL A 165 -5.93 6.26 8.33
CA VAL A 165 -6.88 5.13 8.20
C VAL A 165 -7.26 4.55 9.54
N GLU A 166 -6.32 4.44 10.48
CA GLU A 166 -6.54 3.82 11.78
C GLU A 166 -7.55 4.60 12.63
N THR A 167 -7.43 5.92 12.67
CA THR A 167 -8.23 6.79 13.54
C THR A 167 -9.37 7.51 12.83
N GLY A 168 -9.29 7.63 11.49
CA GLY A 168 -10.18 8.45 10.67
C GLY A 168 -10.05 9.97 10.97
N VAL A 169 -8.92 10.37 11.56
CA VAL A 169 -8.64 11.78 11.85
C VAL A 169 -7.97 12.41 10.64
N THR A 170 -8.45 13.59 10.26
CA THR A 170 -7.77 14.42 9.26
C THR A 170 -6.46 14.91 9.84
N LEU A 171 -5.34 14.52 9.23
CA LEU A 171 -4.00 14.92 9.63
C LEU A 171 -3.70 16.33 9.13
N LYS A 172 -4.03 16.59 7.86
CA LYS A 172 -3.77 17.83 7.16
C LYS A 172 -4.82 18.08 6.07
N ALA A 173 -4.91 19.33 5.67
CA ALA A 173 -5.69 19.77 4.53
C ALA A 173 -4.87 20.78 3.75
N GLU A 174 -4.76 20.56 2.44
CA GLU A 174 -4.01 21.38 1.52
C GLU A 174 -4.92 21.91 0.42
N GLU A 175 -4.58 23.08 -0.09
CA GLU A 175 -5.28 23.69 -1.22
C GLU A 175 -4.30 24.24 -2.25
N GLU A 176 -4.75 24.20 -3.51
CA GLU A 176 -4.12 24.89 -4.62
C GLU A 176 -5.20 25.64 -5.40
N THR A 177 -4.89 26.89 -5.75
CA THR A 177 -5.75 27.72 -6.60
C THR A 177 -4.89 28.40 -7.64
N GLY A 178 -5.28 28.28 -8.91
CA GLY A 178 -4.54 28.87 -10.01
C GLY A 178 -5.34 28.88 -11.30
N ASP A 179 -4.72 29.40 -12.35
CA ASP A 179 -5.30 29.42 -13.70
C ASP A 179 -5.30 28.00 -14.29
N LEU A 180 -6.27 27.71 -15.17
CA LEU A 180 -6.40 26.40 -15.81
C LEU A 180 -5.12 25.98 -16.56
N ASP A 181 -4.39 26.94 -17.15
CA ASP A 181 -3.14 26.67 -17.85
C ASP A 181 -2.01 26.21 -16.89
N GLN A 182 -2.16 26.49 -15.60
CA GLN A 182 -1.24 26.06 -14.54
C GLN A 182 -1.67 24.76 -13.87
N PHE A 183 -2.58 23.98 -14.46
CA PHE A 183 -3.14 22.79 -13.85
C PHE A 183 -2.09 21.76 -13.43
N LEU A 184 -1.14 21.40 -14.30
CA LEU A 184 -0.10 20.44 -13.96
C LEU A 184 0.90 20.97 -12.94
N PRO A 185 1.39 22.24 -13.04
CA PRO A 185 2.13 22.90 -11.97
C PRO A 185 1.43 22.87 -10.61
N MET A 186 0.13 23.20 -10.56
CA MET A 186 -0.69 23.14 -9.34
C MET A 186 -0.73 21.73 -8.75
N LEU A 187 -0.93 20.73 -9.58
CA LEU A 187 -0.96 19.33 -9.17
C LEU A 187 0.38 18.89 -8.57
N LYS A 188 1.49 19.27 -9.18
CA LYS A 188 2.84 18.98 -8.67
C LYS A 188 3.16 19.74 -7.38
N SER A 189 2.73 21.00 -7.26
CA SER A 189 2.81 21.76 -6.02
C SER A 189 2.04 21.07 -4.89
N LEU A 190 0.82 20.60 -5.17
CA LEU A 190 0.02 19.83 -4.22
C LEU A 190 0.72 18.54 -3.77
N VAL A 191 1.36 17.80 -4.69
CA VAL A 191 2.16 16.62 -4.38
C VAL A 191 3.31 16.96 -3.44
N LYS A 192 4.01 18.07 -3.66
CA LYS A 192 5.10 18.55 -2.78
C LYS A 192 4.57 18.84 -1.37
N LYS A 193 3.50 19.63 -1.24
CA LYS A 193 2.86 19.92 0.06
C LYS A 193 2.43 18.63 0.80
N ILE A 194 1.76 17.71 0.11
CA ILE A 194 1.35 16.44 0.68
C ILE A 194 2.56 15.62 1.13
N SER A 195 3.65 15.64 0.38
CA SER A 195 4.88 14.92 0.75
C SER A 195 5.50 15.49 2.01
N ASP A 196 5.55 16.82 2.13
CA ASP A 196 6.03 17.53 3.32
C ASP A 196 5.17 17.22 4.55
N ASP A 197 3.85 17.25 4.41
CA ASP A 197 2.90 16.91 5.47
C ASP A 197 3.01 15.46 5.94
N LEU A 198 3.37 14.56 5.04
CA LEU A 198 3.64 13.16 5.33
C LEU A 198 5.08 12.94 5.85
N GLU A 199 5.87 14.01 6.03
CA GLU A 199 7.28 13.95 6.43
C GLU A 199 8.12 13.04 5.50
N VAL A 200 7.78 13.03 4.22
CA VAL A 200 8.48 12.29 3.18
C VAL A 200 9.60 13.14 2.63
N LYS A 201 10.84 12.69 2.78
CA LYS A 201 12.00 13.38 2.22
C LYS A 201 12.11 13.10 0.74
N LEU A 202 12.02 14.11 -0.08
CA LEU A 202 12.27 14.06 -1.51
C LEU A 202 13.79 14.10 -1.78
N SER A 203 14.25 13.35 -2.75
CA SER A 203 15.60 13.51 -3.31
C SER A 203 15.63 14.71 -4.25
N LYS A 204 16.81 15.27 -4.52
CA LYS A 204 16.97 16.39 -5.46
C LYS A 204 16.33 16.08 -6.83
N THR A 205 16.48 14.87 -7.33
CA THR A 205 15.90 14.47 -8.62
C THR A 205 14.37 14.46 -8.58
N GLU A 206 13.77 14.03 -7.46
CA GLU A 206 12.32 14.04 -7.26
C GLU A 206 11.79 15.49 -7.14
N GLU A 207 12.52 16.37 -6.44
CA GLU A 207 12.20 17.80 -6.38
C GLU A 207 12.27 18.46 -7.76
N GLU A 208 13.35 18.22 -8.53
CA GLU A 208 13.51 18.72 -9.89
C GLU A 208 12.38 18.24 -10.83
N GLN A 209 11.94 16.98 -10.68
CA GLN A 209 10.82 16.43 -11.45
C GLN A 209 9.47 17.08 -11.10
N LEU A 210 9.27 17.42 -9.83
CA LEU A 210 8.06 18.15 -9.40
C LEU A 210 8.10 19.64 -9.84
N GLU A 211 9.28 20.23 -9.91
CA GLU A 211 9.45 21.61 -10.35
C GLU A 211 9.42 21.77 -11.88
N SER A 212 9.80 20.70 -12.63
CA SER A 212 9.72 20.68 -14.09
C SER A 212 8.27 20.52 -14.53
N ALA A 213 7.58 21.60 -14.75
CA ALA A 213 6.23 21.59 -15.28
C ALA A 213 6.24 21.90 -16.79
N ASN A 214 5.65 21.02 -17.60
CA ASN A 214 5.32 21.34 -18.97
C ASN A 214 3.98 22.08 -18.96
N GLU A 215 3.96 23.25 -19.57
CA GLU A 215 2.71 23.95 -19.83
C GLU A 215 1.91 23.17 -20.88
N GLY A 216 0.70 22.75 -20.51
CA GLY A 216 -0.22 22.02 -21.38
C GLY A 216 -1.59 22.64 -21.33
N LYS A 217 -2.36 22.50 -22.40
CA LYS A 217 -3.75 22.95 -22.39
C LYS A 217 -4.56 22.14 -21.40
N PHE A 218 -5.32 22.80 -20.54
CA PHE A 218 -6.22 22.15 -19.57
C PHE A 218 -7.17 21.15 -20.23
N SER A 219 -7.66 21.46 -21.45
CA SER A 219 -8.50 20.53 -22.23
C SER A 219 -7.86 19.16 -22.43
N GLY A 220 -6.53 19.08 -22.58
CA GLY A 220 -5.81 17.81 -22.71
C GLY A 220 -5.93 16.93 -21.45
N TYR A 221 -5.87 17.52 -20.27
CA TYR A 221 -6.04 16.78 -19.00
C TYR A 221 -7.50 16.33 -18.80
N VAL A 222 -8.45 17.13 -19.21
CA VAL A 222 -9.88 16.73 -19.24
C VAL A 222 -10.09 15.58 -20.23
N THR A 223 -9.49 15.65 -21.41
CA THR A 223 -9.53 14.59 -22.42
C THR A 223 -8.89 13.30 -21.90
N TYR A 224 -7.77 13.41 -21.17
CA TYR A 224 -7.15 12.27 -20.47
C TYR A 224 -8.13 11.62 -19.48
N ALA A 225 -8.80 12.41 -18.67
CA ALA A 225 -9.78 11.92 -17.69
C ALA A 225 -11.00 11.26 -18.37
N GLN A 226 -11.44 11.75 -19.52
CA GLN A 226 -12.48 11.11 -20.35
C GLN A 226 -12.01 9.75 -20.89
N ALA A 227 -10.76 9.67 -21.35
CA ALA A 227 -10.16 8.42 -21.81
C ALA A 227 -10.11 7.35 -20.71
N LEU A 228 -9.82 7.73 -19.45
CA LEU A 228 -9.87 6.82 -18.29
C LEU A 228 -11.27 6.19 -18.12
N ASN A 229 -12.34 6.94 -18.29
CA ASN A 229 -13.69 6.41 -18.19
C ASN A 229 -13.99 5.39 -19.29
N LEU A 230 -13.51 5.62 -20.51
CA LEU A 230 -13.63 4.64 -21.61
C LEU A 230 -12.80 3.38 -21.32
N GLU A 231 -11.60 3.52 -20.80
CA GLU A 231 -10.77 2.39 -20.36
C GLU A 231 -11.48 1.57 -19.27
N ASP A 232 -12.06 2.22 -18.26
CA ASP A 232 -12.81 1.55 -17.19
C ASP A 232 -14.03 0.79 -17.76
N ASN A 233 -14.73 1.35 -18.72
CA ASN A 233 -15.84 0.68 -19.42
C ASN A 233 -15.32 -0.54 -20.21
N GLY A 234 -14.20 -0.41 -20.90
CA GLY A 234 -13.54 -1.53 -21.56
C GLY A 234 -13.26 -2.68 -20.60
N ARG A 235 -12.70 -2.40 -19.41
CA ARG A 235 -12.46 -3.38 -18.36
C ARG A 235 -13.73 -4.06 -17.83
N LYS A 236 -14.83 -3.31 -17.69
CA LYS A 236 -16.13 -3.86 -17.28
C LYS A 236 -16.67 -4.83 -18.34
N PHE A 237 -16.59 -4.48 -19.61
CA PHE A 237 -17.00 -5.37 -20.71
C PHE A 237 -16.11 -6.62 -20.76
N GLU A 238 -14.80 -6.49 -20.58
CA GLU A 238 -13.87 -7.61 -20.52
C GLU A 238 -14.21 -8.57 -19.39
N LYS A 239 -14.41 -8.07 -18.16
CA LYS A 239 -14.86 -8.87 -17.01
C LYS A 239 -16.19 -9.57 -17.25
N SER A 240 -17.07 -8.98 -18.06
CA SER A 240 -18.37 -9.54 -18.41
C SER A 240 -18.33 -10.50 -19.62
N GLY A 241 -17.15 -10.79 -20.15
CA GLY A 241 -16.97 -11.66 -21.32
C GLY A 241 -17.39 -11.01 -22.66
N LYS A 242 -17.75 -9.72 -22.66
CA LYS A 242 -18.14 -8.96 -23.87
C LYS A 242 -16.90 -8.42 -24.58
N ARG A 243 -16.14 -9.33 -25.17
CA ARG A 243 -14.82 -9.04 -25.72
C ARG A 243 -14.83 -8.00 -26.85
N SER A 244 -15.80 -8.08 -27.77
CA SER A 244 -15.92 -7.12 -28.88
C SER A 244 -16.15 -5.70 -28.37
N ASP A 245 -17.07 -5.55 -27.38
CA ASP A 245 -17.37 -4.27 -26.77
C ASP A 245 -16.17 -3.72 -26.01
N ALA A 246 -15.44 -4.59 -25.30
CA ALA A 246 -14.20 -4.24 -24.61
C ALA A 246 -13.15 -3.69 -25.56
N ILE A 247 -12.90 -4.37 -26.71
CA ILE A 247 -11.96 -3.92 -27.74
C ILE A 247 -12.37 -2.53 -28.26
N THR A 248 -13.65 -2.32 -28.56
CA THR A 248 -14.14 -1.03 -29.03
C THR A 248 -13.91 0.09 -28.02
N MET A 249 -14.17 -0.18 -26.73
CA MET A 249 -13.93 0.83 -25.68
C MET A 249 -12.43 1.13 -25.53
N TYR A 250 -11.56 0.13 -25.58
CA TYR A 250 -10.12 0.34 -25.51
C TYR A 250 -9.56 1.10 -26.72
N GLU A 251 -10.08 0.87 -27.93
CA GLU A 251 -9.68 1.63 -29.11
C GLU A 251 -10.12 3.10 -29.01
N ASN A 252 -11.33 3.35 -28.52
CA ASN A 252 -11.80 4.70 -28.26
C ASN A 252 -10.97 5.39 -27.18
N ALA A 253 -10.69 4.71 -26.07
CA ALA A 253 -9.81 5.21 -25.01
C ALA A 253 -8.44 5.57 -25.55
N ARG A 254 -7.82 4.69 -26.34
CA ARG A 254 -6.52 4.92 -26.97
C ARG A 254 -6.52 6.19 -27.83
N THR A 255 -7.55 6.37 -28.65
CA THR A 255 -7.70 7.57 -29.49
C THR A 255 -7.82 8.84 -28.65
N MET A 256 -8.56 8.78 -27.54
CA MET A 256 -8.68 9.91 -26.61
C MET A 256 -7.37 10.18 -25.86
N TYR A 257 -6.61 9.16 -25.45
CA TYR A 257 -5.30 9.36 -24.85
C TYR A 257 -4.29 9.98 -25.82
N GLN A 258 -4.33 9.59 -27.11
CA GLN A 258 -3.51 10.23 -28.14
C GLN A 258 -3.84 11.72 -28.25
N LYS A 259 -5.13 12.07 -28.33
CA LYS A 259 -5.59 13.46 -28.35
C LYS A 259 -5.16 14.21 -27.09
N ALA A 260 -5.29 13.58 -25.91
CA ALA A 260 -4.85 14.15 -24.63
C ALA A 260 -3.37 14.47 -24.65
N TRP A 261 -2.53 13.57 -25.16
CA TRP A 261 -1.08 13.77 -25.28
C TRP A 261 -0.74 14.96 -26.20
N ASP A 262 -1.42 15.04 -27.35
CA ASP A 262 -1.21 16.13 -28.31
C ASP A 262 -1.63 17.50 -27.74
N GLU A 263 -2.74 17.56 -26.98
CA GLU A 263 -3.26 18.80 -26.39
C GLU A 263 -2.51 19.23 -25.11
N SER A 264 -1.98 18.31 -24.33
CA SER A 264 -1.31 18.57 -23.05
C SER A 264 0.21 18.76 -23.19
N SER A 265 0.71 19.14 -24.36
CA SER A 265 2.14 19.41 -24.61
C SER A 265 3.05 18.24 -24.20
N GLY A 266 2.61 17.01 -24.43
CA GLY A 266 3.40 15.81 -24.18
C GLY A 266 3.28 15.29 -22.75
N TYR A 267 2.09 15.29 -22.17
CA TYR A 267 1.81 14.61 -20.89
C TYR A 267 2.11 13.12 -21.01
N GLU A 268 3.33 12.71 -20.59
CA GLU A 268 3.90 11.37 -20.82
C GLU A 268 2.99 10.21 -20.38
N PRO A 269 2.23 10.30 -19.27
CA PRO A 269 1.27 9.25 -18.91
C PRO A 269 0.21 8.96 -19.97
N ALA A 270 -0.22 9.96 -20.75
CA ALA A 270 -1.16 9.74 -21.82
C ALA A 270 -0.54 8.91 -22.96
N LYS A 271 0.72 9.16 -23.31
CA LYS A 271 1.46 8.36 -24.30
C LYS A 271 1.66 6.93 -23.86
N GLN A 272 2.03 6.71 -22.59
CA GLN A 272 2.18 5.36 -22.03
C GLN A 272 0.86 4.58 -22.15
N LYS A 273 -0.28 5.22 -21.89
CA LYS A 273 -1.61 4.61 -22.06
C LYS A 273 -1.90 4.24 -23.51
N VAL A 274 -1.50 5.06 -24.48
CA VAL A 274 -1.63 4.72 -25.90
C VAL A 274 -0.86 3.44 -26.25
N GLU A 275 0.37 3.31 -25.75
CA GLU A 275 1.23 2.14 -25.97
C GLU A 275 0.64 0.88 -25.31
N GLU A 276 0.22 0.99 -24.03
CA GLU A 276 -0.42 -0.09 -23.27
C GLU A 276 -1.67 -0.62 -23.97
N LEU A 277 -2.58 0.28 -24.35
CA LEU A 277 -3.82 -0.12 -25.01
C LEU A 277 -3.61 -0.65 -26.42
N THR A 278 -2.61 -0.16 -27.13
CA THR A 278 -2.24 -0.70 -28.46
C THR A 278 -1.82 -2.17 -28.35
N ALA A 279 -0.96 -2.49 -27.35
CA ALA A 279 -0.52 -3.85 -27.09
C ALA A 279 -1.67 -4.76 -26.62
N LEU A 280 -2.52 -4.25 -25.72
CA LEU A 280 -3.68 -4.97 -25.18
C LEU A 280 -4.67 -5.34 -26.29
N VAL A 281 -5.07 -4.37 -27.09
CA VAL A 281 -6.02 -4.57 -28.21
C VAL A 281 -5.47 -5.56 -29.26
N ALA A 282 -4.18 -5.46 -29.60
CA ALA A 282 -3.54 -6.40 -30.51
C ALA A 282 -3.56 -7.83 -29.98
N LYS A 283 -3.29 -8.02 -28.69
CA LYS A 283 -3.38 -9.32 -28.01
C LYS A 283 -4.81 -9.86 -28.05
N MET A 284 -5.79 -9.06 -27.65
CA MET A 284 -7.20 -9.45 -27.62
C MET A 284 -7.72 -9.86 -29.01
N LYS A 285 -7.34 -9.16 -30.07
CA LYS A 285 -7.73 -9.50 -31.46
C LYS A 285 -7.09 -10.82 -31.94
N LYS A 286 -5.88 -11.16 -31.51
CA LYS A 286 -5.24 -12.44 -31.87
C LYS A 286 -5.91 -13.63 -31.20
N GLU A 287 -6.35 -13.49 -29.97
CA GLU A 287 -7.01 -14.54 -29.20
C GLU A 287 -8.49 -14.73 -29.59
N SER A 288 -9.04 -13.87 -30.45
CA SER A 288 -10.41 -13.94 -30.99
C SER A 288 -10.48 -14.67 -32.33
N LYS A 289 -9.33 -15.01 -32.93
CA LYS A 289 -9.19 -15.80 -34.16
C LYS A 289 -8.94 -17.27 -33.83
#